data_9e2c0a4089714c5af2582d4e3d193185
#
_entry.id   9e2c0a4089714c5af2582d4e3d193185
#
_cell.length_a   1.000
_cell.length_b   1.000
_cell.length_c   1.000
_cell.angle_alpha   90.00
_cell.angle_beta   90.00
_cell.angle_gamma   90.00
#
_symmetry.space_group_name_H-M   'P 1'
#
loop_
_entity.id
_entity.type
_entity.pdbx_description
1 polymer ?
#
loop_
_entity_poly.entity_id
_entity_poly.type
_entity_poly.pdbx_seq_one_letter_code
_entity_poly.pdbx_strand_id
1 'polypeptide(L)'
;MRKLCDSVDRFCLQHPRFGIPNPMKFLVGIMAVVFVLDLFSNGYASYMLYFNAELVLQGELWRLVTWMFLPTNGSLFWIFISLSFYYFIGTSIEEYWGTAKFTLFYLACAVLMVVFGMISILWSPLPVVSSGNLNQILFLAFATLYPDALIRVYLILPVTVSYTHLPAHETSAQLV
;
A
#
# COMPACT_ATOMS: atom_id res chain seq x y z
N MET A 1 4.99 22.28 4.62
CA MET A 1 4.49 20.99 5.13
C MET A 1 3.50 21.14 6.28
N ARG A 2 3.79 21.87 7.39
CA ARG A 2 2.84 22.05 8.51
C ARG A 2 1.44 22.51 8.09
N LYS A 3 1.31 23.51 7.22
CA LYS A 3 -0.01 24.02 6.77
C LYS A 3 -0.86 22.99 6.02
N LEU A 4 -0.26 22.08 5.28
CA LEU A 4 -0.97 20.99 4.59
C LEU A 4 -1.47 19.95 5.60
N CYS A 5 -0.65 19.58 6.58
CA CYS A 5 -1.06 18.66 7.65
C CYS A 5 -2.23 19.26 8.46
N ASP A 6 -2.13 20.54 8.84
CA ASP A 6 -3.17 21.25 9.59
C ASP A 6 -4.49 21.34 8.80
N SER A 7 -4.42 21.49 7.46
CA SER A 7 -5.61 21.52 6.60
C SER A 7 -6.27 20.15 6.49
N VAL A 8 -5.46 19.08 6.34
CA VAL A 8 -5.96 17.69 6.32
C VAL A 8 -6.59 17.33 7.66
N ASP A 9 -5.94 17.71 8.77
CA ASP A 9 -6.47 17.45 10.11
C ASP A 9 -7.79 18.17 10.35
N ARG A 10 -7.93 19.44 9.96
CA ARG A 10 -9.19 20.19 10.03
C ARG A 10 -10.28 19.55 9.20
N PHE A 11 -9.97 19.13 7.97
CA PHE A 11 -10.94 18.47 7.09
C PHE A 11 -11.44 17.15 7.70
N CYS A 12 -10.54 16.34 8.23
CA CYS A 12 -10.89 15.07 8.89
C CYS A 12 -11.73 15.28 10.16
N LEU A 13 -11.43 16.34 10.94
CA LEU A 13 -12.22 16.69 12.13
C LEU A 13 -13.60 17.21 11.78
N GLN A 14 -13.76 17.96 10.69
CA GLN A 14 -15.05 18.49 10.23
C GLN A 14 -15.94 17.42 9.62
N HIS A 15 -15.34 16.36 9.06
CA HIS A 15 -16.06 15.28 8.38
C HIS A 15 -15.71 13.90 8.97
N PRO A 16 -16.12 13.61 10.22
CA PRO A 16 -15.75 12.35 10.89
C PRO A 16 -16.37 11.12 10.22
N ARG A 17 -17.38 11.31 9.39
CA ARG A 17 -18.02 10.24 8.58
C ARG A 17 -17.40 10.12 7.18
N PHE A 18 -16.41 10.93 6.84
CA PHE A 18 -15.71 10.82 5.57
C PHE A 18 -14.74 9.63 5.62
N GLY A 19 -14.88 8.75 4.65
CA GLY A 19 -14.07 7.54 4.54
C GLY A 19 -14.94 6.29 4.51
N ILE A 20 -14.43 5.24 3.90
CA ILE A 20 -15.07 3.92 3.86
C ILE A 20 -14.73 3.22 5.16
N PRO A 21 -15.67 2.81 6.00
CA PRO A 21 -15.36 2.07 7.21
C PRO A 21 -14.68 0.74 6.86
N ASN A 22 -13.54 0.48 7.49
CA ASN A 22 -12.70 -0.70 7.21
C ASN A 22 -12.35 -0.89 5.72
N PRO A 23 -11.73 0.10 5.04
CA PRO A 23 -11.47 0.04 3.60
C PRO A 23 -10.60 -1.17 3.23
N MET A 24 -9.74 -1.63 4.15
CA MET A 24 -8.89 -2.80 3.95
C MET A 24 -9.68 -4.09 3.79
N LYS A 25 -10.80 -4.27 4.50
CA LYS A 25 -11.66 -5.46 4.35
C LYS A 25 -12.21 -5.57 2.94
N PHE A 26 -12.72 -4.44 2.41
CA PHE A 26 -13.27 -4.40 1.06
C PHE A 26 -12.17 -4.63 0.02
N LEU A 27 -11.03 -3.99 0.17
CA LEU A 27 -9.93 -4.07 -0.78
C LEU A 27 -9.36 -5.49 -0.84
N VAL A 28 -9.06 -6.09 0.31
CA VAL A 28 -8.57 -7.48 0.40
C VAL A 28 -9.62 -8.47 -0.10
N GLY A 29 -10.90 -8.24 0.22
CA GLY A 29 -12.00 -9.05 -0.28
C GLY A 29 -12.10 -9.03 -1.80
N ILE A 30 -12.03 -7.86 -2.42
CA ILE A 30 -12.03 -7.73 -3.88
C ILE A 30 -10.79 -8.39 -4.50
N MET A 31 -9.61 -8.19 -3.92
CA MET A 31 -8.38 -8.86 -4.38
C MET A 31 -8.50 -10.38 -4.35
N ALA A 32 -9.12 -10.94 -3.30
CA ALA A 32 -9.36 -12.38 -3.20
C ALA A 32 -10.33 -12.87 -4.30
N VAL A 33 -11.39 -12.11 -4.58
CA VAL A 33 -12.33 -12.42 -5.67
C VAL A 33 -11.64 -12.35 -7.03
N VAL A 34 -10.86 -11.30 -7.29
CA VAL A 34 -10.09 -11.15 -8.54
C VAL A 34 -9.13 -12.32 -8.72
N PHE A 35 -8.47 -12.75 -7.65
CA PHE A 35 -7.59 -13.91 -7.70
C PHE A 35 -8.32 -15.20 -8.10
N VAL A 36 -9.48 -15.45 -7.50
CA VAL A 36 -10.30 -16.62 -7.85
C VAL A 36 -10.74 -16.54 -9.32
N LEU A 37 -11.18 -15.37 -9.78
CA LEU A 37 -11.53 -15.17 -11.19
C LEU A 37 -10.33 -15.40 -12.11
N ASP A 38 -9.15 -14.98 -11.69
CA ASP A 38 -7.92 -15.14 -12.46
C ASP A 38 -7.52 -16.61 -12.61
N LEU A 39 -7.71 -17.42 -11.56
CA LEU A 39 -7.52 -18.88 -11.63
C LEU A 39 -8.43 -19.55 -12.66
N PHE A 40 -9.70 -19.15 -12.74
CA PHE A 40 -10.65 -19.71 -13.70
C PHE A 40 -10.47 -19.19 -15.13
N SER A 41 -9.96 -17.96 -15.26
CA SER A 41 -9.77 -17.31 -16.56
C SER A 41 -8.36 -17.47 -17.14
N ASN A 42 -7.48 -18.27 -16.51
CA ASN A 42 -6.09 -18.45 -16.93
C ASN A 42 -5.31 -17.13 -17.12
N GLY A 43 -5.47 -16.19 -16.18
CA GLY A 43 -4.76 -14.91 -16.22
C GLY A 43 -5.48 -13.79 -17.00
N TYR A 44 -6.64 -14.09 -17.62
CA TYR A 44 -7.36 -13.08 -18.41
C TYR A 44 -7.92 -11.94 -17.55
N ALA A 45 -8.36 -12.25 -16.32
CA ALA A 45 -8.85 -11.24 -15.38
C ALA A 45 -7.75 -10.23 -15.02
N SER A 46 -6.57 -10.71 -14.71
CA SER A 46 -5.40 -9.84 -14.46
C SER A 46 -5.04 -9.00 -15.69
N TYR A 47 -5.08 -9.58 -16.88
CA TYR A 47 -4.82 -8.87 -18.14
C TYR A 47 -5.80 -7.73 -18.38
N MET A 48 -7.07 -7.88 -18.06
CA MET A 48 -8.08 -6.84 -18.21
C MET A 48 -7.98 -5.72 -17.19
N LEU A 49 -7.46 -6.02 -16.01
CA LEU A 49 -7.46 -5.11 -14.86
C LEU A 49 -6.12 -4.37 -14.67
N TYR A 50 -4.99 -4.86 -15.23
CA TYR A 50 -3.69 -4.23 -15.01
C TYR A 50 -3.63 -2.82 -15.61
N PHE A 51 -2.83 -1.97 -14.95
CA PHE A 51 -2.60 -0.61 -15.44
C PHE A 51 -1.78 -0.64 -16.74
N ASN A 52 -2.30 0.02 -17.76
CA ASN A 52 -1.57 0.29 -19.00
C ASN A 52 -1.96 1.68 -19.50
N ALA A 53 -0.98 2.58 -19.52
CA ALA A 53 -1.22 3.96 -19.90
C ALA A 53 -1.65 4.13 -21.38
N GLU A 54 -1.16 3.27 -22.28
CA GLU A 54 -1.55 3.31 -23.69
C GLU A 54 -3.02 2.94 -23.88
N LEU A 55 -3.47 1.88 -23.20
CA LEU A 55 -4.88 1.44 -23.27
C LEU A 55 -5.81 2.44 -22.58
N VAL A 56 -5.36 3.11 -21.51
CA VAL A 56 -6.11 4.20 -20.89
C VAL A 56 -6.32 5.35 -21.88
N LEU A 57 -5.31 5.72 -22.65
CA LEU A 57 -5.43 6.76 -23.69
C LEU A 57 -6.34 6.32 -24.85
N GLN A 58 -6.51 5.03 -25.08
CA GLN A 58 -7.46 4.46 -26.06
C GLN A 58 -8.90 4.41 -25.54
N GLY A 59 -9.14 4.79 -24.27
CA GLY A 59 -10.48 4.89 -23.69
C GLY A 59 -10.78 3.85 -22.59
N GLU A 60 -9.85 2.97 -22.23
CA GLU A 60 -10.04 1.97 -21.18
C GLU A 60 -9.82 2.59 -19.77
N LEU A 61 -10.67 3.55 -19.39
CA LEU A 61 -10.54 4.35 -18.18
C LEU A 61 -10.67 3.55 -16.87
N TRP A 62 -11.32 2.39 -16.90
CA TRP A 62 -11.43 1.52 -15.72
C TRP A 62 -10.07 1.09 -15.18
N ARG A 63 -9.06 0.97 -16.05
CA ARG A 63 -7.68 0.60 -15.69
C ARG A 63 -7.01 1.59 -14.73
N LEU A 64 -7.52 2.84 -14.64
CA LEU A 64 -7.04 3.83 -13.67
C LEU A 64 -7.30 3.41 -12.22
N VAL A 65 -8.31 2.57 -11.98
CA VAL A 65 -8.73 2.16 -10.64
C VAL A 65 -8.53 0.67 -10.41
N THR A 66 -8.75 -0.17 -11.41
CA THR A 66 -8.80 -1.63 -11.25
C THR A 66 -7.47 -2.28 -10.90
N TRP A 67 -6.34 -1.66 -11.27
CA TRP A 67 -5.01 -2.16 -10.94
C TRP A 67 -4.77 -2.32 -9.42
N MET A 68 -5.48 -1.53 -8.59
CA MET A 68 -5.38 -1.59 -7.13
C MET A 68 -5.86 -2.94 -6.56
N PHE A 69 -6.72 -3.63 -7.30
CA PHE A 69 -7.34 -4.88 -6.89
C PHE A 69 -6.60 -6.11 -7.42
N LEU A 70 -5.50 -5.93 -8.16
CA LEU A 70 -4.74 -7.06 -8.65
C LEU A 70 -3.90 -7.68 -7.54
N PRO A 71 -3.97 -9.01 -7.37
CA PRO A 71 -3.07 -9.73 -6.48
C PRO A 71 -1.65 -9.74 -7.05
N THR A 72 -0.66 -9.58 -6.18
CA THR A 72 0.74 -9.49 -6.58
C THR A 72 1.39 -10.85 -6.86
N ASN A 73 0.81 -11.94 -6.37
CA ASN A 73 1.37 -13.28 -6.42
C ASN A 73 0.40 -14.27 -7.06
N GLY A 74 0.91 -15.15 -7.94
CA GLY A 74 0.11 -16.18 -8.61
C GLY A 74 -0.02 -17.51 -7.86
N SER A 75 0.66 -17.71 -6.74
CA SER A 75 0.60 -18.94 -5.95
C SER A 75 -0.41 -18.81 -4.81
N LEU A 76 -1.30 -19.82 -4.65
CA LEU A 76 -2.32 -19.88 -3.59
C LEU A 76 -1.75 -19.66 -2.18
N PHE A 77 -0.61 -20.25 -1.88
CA PHE A 77 0.03 -20.10 -0.58
C PHE A 77 0.53 -18.68 -0.35
N TRP A 78 1.25 -18.13 -1.32
CA TRP A 78 1.82 -16.80 -1.21
C TRP A 78 0.76 -15.69 -1.22
N ILE A 79 -0.33 -15.86 -1.97
CA ILE A 79 -1.40 -14.86 -1.98
C ILE A 79 -2.11 -14.78 -0.63
N PHE A 80 -2.36 -15.93 0.02
CA PHE A 80 -2.97 -15.95 1.34
C PHE A 80 -2.10 -15.17 2.36
N ILE A 81 -0.80 -15.40 2.35
CA ILE A 81 0.14 -14.68 3.21
C ILE A 81 0.15 -13.18 2.88
N SER A 82 0.24 -12.84 1.60
CA SER A 82 0.28 -11.43 1.16
C SER A 82 -0.99 -10.67 1.53
N LEU A 83 -2.17 -11.26 1.29
CA LEU A 83 -3.45 -10.63 1.62
C LEU A 83 -3.64 -10.47 3.14
N SER A 84 -3.24 -11.49 3.92
CA SER A 84 -3.31 -11.41 5.38
C SER A 84 -2.37 -10.34 5.93
N PHE A 85 -1.17 -10.25 5.38
CA PHE A 85 -0.18 -9.25 5.77
C PHE A 85 -0.63 -7.84 5.37
N TYR A 86 -1.17 -7.69 4.18
CA TYR A 86 -1.71 -6.43 3.68
C TYR A 86 -2.90 -5.95 4.52
N TYR A 87 -3.80 -6.87 4.88
CA TYR A 87 -4.90 -6.59 5.78
C TYR A 87 -4.41 -6.13 7.16
N PHE A 88 -3.44 -6.84 7.74
CA PHE A 88 -2.88 -6.51 9.05
C PHE A 88 -2.23 -5.13 9.06
N ILE A 89 -1.37 -4.82 8.09
CA ILE A 89 -0.70 -3.52 7.99
C ILE A 89 -1.73 -2.40 7.81
N GLY A 90 -2.66 -2.57 6.88
CA GLY A 90 -3.63 -1.53 6.58
C GLY A 90 -4.57 -1.23 7.75
N THR A 91 -5.05 -2.27 8.46
CA THR A 91 -5.88 -2.07 9.66
C THR A 91 -5.09 -1.43 10.80
N SER A 92 -3.84 -1.78 11.00
CA SER A 92 -3.00 -1.16 12.03
C SER A 92 -2.77 0.34 11.76
N ILE A 93 -2.54 0.73 10.50
CA ILE A 93 -2.41 2.15 10.13
C ILE A 93 -3.75 2.87 10.28
N GLU A 94 -4.85 2.23 9.87
CA GLU A 94 -6.21 2.78 10.00
C GLU A 94 -6.56 3.04 11.47
N GLU A 95 -6.25 2.11 12.36
CA GLU A 95 -6.46 2.26 13.81
C GLU A 95 -5.65 3.42 14.40
N TYR A 96 -4.43 3.62 13.92
CA TYR A 96 -3.56 4.69 14.42
C TYR A 96 -3.95 6.08 13.90
N TRP A 97 -4.28 6.20 12.61
CA TRP A 97 -4.59 7.50 11.98
C TRP A 97 -6.09 7.84 11.95
N GLY A 98 -6.92 6.83 12.09
CA GLY A 98 -8.37 6.92 11.85
C GLY A 98 -8.73 6.74 10.37
N THR A 99 -9.96 6.29 10.13
CA THR A 99 -10.46 5.90 8.80
C THR A 99 -10.35 7.01 7.76
N ALA A 100 -10.68 8.26 8.13
CA ALA A 100 -10.67 9.40 7.20
C ALA A 100 -9.26 9.72 6.69
N LYS A 101 -8.26 9.80 7.59
CA LYS A 101 -6.88 10.09 7.22
C LYS A 101 -6.26 8.94 6.42
N PHE A 102 -6.53 7.72 6.84
CA PHE A 102 -6.07 6.54 6.13
C PHE A 102 -6.61 6.48 4.70
N THR A 103 -7.92 6.70 4.52
CA THR A 103 -8.56 6.72 3.20
C THR A 103 -7.97 7.81 2.30
N LEU A 104 -7.77 9.02 2.85
CA LEU A 104 -7.14 10.13 2.13
C LEU A 104 -5.70 9.80 1.70
N PHE A 105 -4.91 9.25 2.62
CA PHE A 105 -3.54 8.83 2.35
C PHE A 105 -3.49 7.78 1.23
N TYR A 106 -4.31 6.74 1.34
CA TYR A 106 -4.39 5.66 0.37
C TYR A 106 -4.78 6.18 -1.03
N LEU A 107 -5.82 7.02 -1.11
CA LEU A 107 -6.25 7.64 -2.36
C LEU A 107 -5.18 8.56 -2.95
N ALA A 108 -4.52 9.37 -2.12
CA ALA A 108 -3.44 10.24 -2.57
C ALA A 108 -2.29 9.43 -3.17
N CYS A 109 -1.87 8.35 -2.52
CA CYS A 109 -0.85 7.45 -3.04
C CYS A 109 -1.28 6.82 -4.37
N ALA A 110 -2.53 6.35 -4.47
CA ALA A 110 -3.06 5.75 -5.69
C ALA A 110 -3.08 6.75 -6.86
N VAL A 111 -3.56 7.99 -6.62
CA VAL A 111 -3.58 9.06 -7.63
C VAL A 111 -2.16 9.41 -8.07
N LEU A 112 -1.22 9.58 -7.13
CA LEU A 112 0.18 9.87 -7.46
C LEU A 112 0.81 8.76 -8.30
N MET A 113 0.52 7.50 -8.00
CA MET A 113 1.00 6.37 -8.80
C MET A 113 0.42 6.38 -10.22
N VAL A 114 -0.87 6.66 -10.37
CA VAL A 114 -1.50 6.79 -11.70
C VAL A 114 -0.88 7.95 -12.48
N VAL A 115 -0.74 9.12 -11.87
CA VAL A 115 -0.10 10.29 -12.52
C VAL A 115 1.33 9.94 -12.94
N PHE A 116 2.11 9.32 -12.07
CA PHE A 116 3.46 8.88 -12.40
C PHE A 116 3.47 7.83 -13.52
N GLY A 117 2.54 6.86 -13.48
CA GLY A 117 2.36 5.86 -14.53
C GLY A 117 2.00 6.46 -15.89
N MET A 118 1.16 7.49 -15.92
CA MET A 118 0.83 8.20 -17.15
C MET A 118 2.03 9.01 -17.70
N ILE A 119 2.83 9.61 -16.82
CA ILE A 119 4.03 10.35 -17.22
C ILE A 119 5.14 9.39 -17.69
N SER A 120 5.25 8.21 -17.09
CA SER A 120 6.31 7.24 -17.40
C SER A 120 6.26 6.73 -18.85
N ILE A 121 5.13 6.83 -19.53
CA ILE A 121 4.99 6.49 -20.95
C ILE A 121 5.97 7.28 -21.84
N LEU A 122 6.35 8.49 -21.41
CA LEU A 122 7.28 9.34 -22.14
C LEU A 122 8.74 8.87 -22.05
N TRP A 123 9.06 8.05 -21.02
CA TRP A 123 10.44 7.64 -20.73
C TRP A 123 10.67 6.13 -20.87
N SER A 124 9.68 5.33 -20.50
CA SER A 124 9.82 3.89 -20.52
C SER A 124 8.44 3.20 -20.58
N PRO A 125 8.27 2.22 -21.46
CA PRO A 125 7.02 1.45 -21.54
C PRO A 125 6.87 0.42 -20.39
N LEU A 126 7.67 0.50 -19.33
CA LEU A 126 7.62 -0.44 -18.21
C LEU A 126 6.40 -0.20 -17.33
N PRO A 127 5.73 -1.26 -16.85
CA PRO A 127 4.61 -1.15 -15.94
C PRO A 127 5.08 -0.72 -14.56
N VAL A 128 5.08 0.58 -14.31
CA VAL A 128 5.52 1.17 -13.03
C VAL A 128 4.42 1.11 -11.98
N VAL A 129 3.17 1.03 -12.41
CA VAL A 129 1.99 1.03 -11.52
C VAL A 129 1.56 -0.40 -11.22
N SER A 130 1.69 -0.80 -9.97
CA SER A 130 1.23 -2.09 -9.48
C SER A 130 0.70 -2.00 -8.05
N SER A 131 -0.21 -2.89 -7.69
CA SER A 131 -0.68 -3.05 -6.30
C SER A 131 0.46 -3.37 -5.33
N GLY A 132 1.50 -4.07 -5.79
CA GLY A 132 2.70 -4.35 -5.02
C GLY A 132 3.43 -3.10 -4.56
N ASN A 133 3.55 -2.09 -5.44
CA ASN A 133 4.19 -0.82 -5.08
C ASN A 133 3.36 -0.05 -4.03
N LEU A 134 2.02 -0.10 -4.14
CA LEU A 134 1.14 0.48 -3.14
C LEU A 134 1.28 -0.22 -1.78
N ASN A 135 1.40 -1.55 -1.79
CA ASN A 135 1.70 -2.36 -0.62
C ASN A 135 3.03 -1.96 0.04
N GLN A 136 4.07 -1.71 -0.76
CA GLN A 136 5.36 -1.25 -0.25
C GLN A 136 5.27 0.12 0.43
N ILE A 137 4.47 1.04 -0.13
CA ILE A 137 4.22 2.36 0.48
C ILE A 137 3.52 2.19 1.84
N LEU A 138 2.51 1.33 1.93
CA LEU A 138 1.82 1.04 3.19
C LEU A 138 2.76 0.37 4.20
N PHE A 139 3.60 -0.56 3.75
CA PHE A 139 4.59 -1.19 4.60
C PHE A 139 5.59 -0.17 5.15
N LEU A 140 6.06 0.77 4.32
CA LEU A 140 6.95 1.83 4.75
C LEU A 140 6.27 2.77 5.76
N ALA A 141 5.00 3.15 5.51
CA ALA A 141 4.21 3.93 6.45
C ALA A 141 4.05 3.20 7.80
N PHE A 142 3.74 1.90 7.77
CA PHE A 142 3.67 1.07 8.98
C PHE A 142 5.00 1.03 9.73
N ALA A 143 6.11 0.82 9.03
CA ALA A 143 7.43 0.77 9.64
C ALA A 143 7.84 2.09 10.30
N THR A 144 7.40 3.23 9.75
CA THR A 144 7.64 4.56 10.37
C THR A 144 6.77 4.81 11.58
N LEU A 145 5.55 4.26 11.61
CA LEU A 145 4.63 4.41 12.75
C LEU A 145 4.97 3.46 13.91
N TYR A 146 5.48 2.30 13.59
CA TYR A 146 5.77 1.23 14.54
C TYR A 146 7.22 0.76 14.42
N PRO A 147 8.22 1.59 14.77
CA PRO A 147 9.63 1.25 14.58
C PRO A 147 10.08 0.04 15.42
N ASP A 148 9.42 -0.20 16.56
CA ASP A 148 9.74 -1.30 17.49
C ASP A 148 8.76 -2.49 17.34
N ALA A 149 7.92 -2.48 16.31
CA ALA A 149 6.97 -3.56 16.12
C ALA A 149 7.67 -4.87 15.77
N LEU A 150 7.59 -5.83 16.68
CA LEU A 150 7.91 -7.21 16.40
C LEU A 150 6.79 -7.79 15.52
N ILE A 151 7.00 -7.77 14.22
CA ILE A 151 6.07 -8.40 13.28
C ILE A 151 6.23 -9.91 13.42
N ARG A 152 5.40 -10.52 14.23
CA ARG A 152 5.26 -11.99 14.29
C ARG A 152 4.46 -12.42 13.07
N VAL A 153 5.11 -12.54 11.94
CA VAL A 153 4.50 -13.12 10.75
C VAL A 153 4.26 -14.59 11.01
N TYR A 154 3.01 -14.92 11.33
CA TYR A 154 2.52 -16.31 11.50
C TYR A 154 3.36 -17.18 12.43
N LEU A 155 3.69 -16.70 13.64
CA LEU A 155 4.36 -17.48 14.70
C LEU A 155 5.71 -18.14 14.34
N ILE A 156 6.19 -18.07 13.09
CA ILE A 156 7.33 -18.87 12.61
C ILE A 156 8.61 -18.06 12.48
N LEU A 157 8.52 -16.75 12.22
CA LEU A 157 9.71 -15.90 12.07
C LEU A 157 9.49 -14.54 12.78
N PRO A 158 10.16 -14.28 13.90
CA PRO A 158 10.22 -12.94 14.46
C PRO A 158 11.13 -12.08 13.58
N VAL A 159 10.53 -11.25 12.72
CA VAL A 159 11.28 -10.23 11.96
C VAL A 159 11.30 -8.96 12.79
N THR A 160 12.44 -8.66 13.38
CA THR A 160 12.68 -7.42 14.10
C THR A 160 13.01 -6.35 13.08
N VAL A 161 12.16 -5.34 12.93
CA VAL A 161 12.50 -4.11 12.20
C VAL A 161 13.32 -3.23 13.13
N SER A 162 14.58 -3.60 13.39
CA SER A 162 15.53 -2.74 14.07
C SER A 162 16.22 -1.89 13.02
N TYR A 163 15.89 -0.60 13.00
CA TYR A 163 16.83 0.36 12.46
C TYR A 163 18.02 0.38 13.43
N THR A 164 19.13 -0.19 13.01
CA THR A 164 20.39 -0.05 13.73
C THR A 164 20.71 1.43 13.78
N HIS A 165 20.46 2.05 14.95
CA HIS A 165 21.13 3.28 15.32
C HIS A 165 22.61 2.99 15.21
N LEU A 166 23.30 3.65 14.29
CA LEU A 166 24.76 3.77 14.35
C LEU A 166 25.11 4.22 15.77
N PRO A 167 25.95 3.47 16.50
CA PRO A 167 26.41 3.92 17.80
C PRO A 167 27.15 5.24 17.56
N ALA A 168 26.60 6.32 18.10
CA ALA A 168 27.37 7.54 18.26
C ALA A 168 28.64 7.17 19.03
N HIS A 169 29.79 7.50 18.47
CA HIS A 169 31.09 7.36 19.05
C HIS A 169 31.07 7.92 20.50
N GLU A 170 30.99 7.03 21.46
CA GLU A 170 31.49 7.38 22.81
C GLU A 170 33.00 7.43 22.70
N THR A 171 33.47 8.64 22.54
CA THR A 171 34.89 8.97 22.65
C THR A 171 35.35 8.67 24.07
N SER A 172 36.11 7.63 24.21
CA SER A 172 36.83 7.27 25.43
C SER A 172 37.65 8.46 25.89
N ALA A 173 37.24 9.09 26.97
CA ALA A 173 38.09 9.96 27.80
C ALA A 173 38.18 9.30 29.16
N GLN A 174 39.01 8.25 29.27
CA GLN A 174 39.61 7.81 30.52
C GLN A 174 41.06 7.48 30.26
N LEU A 175 41.89 8.50 30.39
CA LEU A 175 43.31 8.40 30.76
C LEU A 175 43.55 9.52 31.79
N VAL A 176 43.66 9.20 33.02
CA VAL A 176 44.67 9.45 34.03
C VAL A 176 44.12 8.97 35.37
#